data_25bac9fc3833c426f8cb273fe4c8429c
#
_entry.id   25bac9fc3833c426f8cb273fe4c8429c
#
_cell.length_a   1.000
_cell.length_b   1.000
_cell.length_c   1.000
_cell.angle_alpha   90.00
_cell.angle_beta   90.00
_cell.angle_gamma   90.00
#
_symmetry.space_group_name_H-M   'P 1'
#
loop_
_entity.id
_entity.type
_entity.pdbx_description
1 polymer ?
#
loop_
_entity_poly.entity_id
_entity_poly.type
_entity_poly.pdbx_seq_one_letter_code
_entity_poly.pdbx_strand_id
1 'polypeptide(L)'
;KKKKKKNKLNIKYYCSSPETFKLKDRFDVILNMEIIEHVENVDFFLKSCSRLLKKNGIMFVATLNRTLKSYVFAILGAEYILQWLPIGTHEWEKFVKPDELVSILKKYDLKLEALDGVKFNMIKDDWKISSDKSVNYISRFIKS
;
A
#
# COMPACT_ATOMS: atom_id res chain seq x y z
N LYS A 1 12.21 -13.65 -9.64
CA LYS A 1 13.04 -14.90 -9.79
C LYS A 1 14.51 -14.68 -9.40
N LYS A 2 15.18 -13.57 -9.81
CA LYS A 2 16.60 -13.28 -9.47
C LYS A 2 16.84 -13.15 -7.94
N LYS A 3 15.99 -12.41 -7.20
CA LYS A 3 16.08 -12.27 -5.73
C LYS A 3 15.92 -13.59 -4.99
N LYS A 4 15.00 -14.47 -5.43
CA LYS A 4 14.79 -15.81 -4.86
C LYS A 4 16.06 -16.65 -4.92
N LYS A 5 16.75 -16.63 -6.09
CA LYS A 5 17.98 -17.39 -6.30
C LYS A 5 19.13 -16.90 -5.39
N LYS A 6 19.27 -15.57 -5.23
CA LYS A 6 20.32 -14.94 -4.43
C LYS A 6 20.21 -15.27 -2.93
N ASN A 7 18.99 -15.32 -2.40
CA ASN A 7 18.75 -15.45 -0.94
C ASN A 7 18.21 -16.84 -0.55
N LYS A 8 18.13 -17.81 -1.48
CA LYS A 8 17.58 -19.16 -1.27
C LYS A 8 16.16 -19.16 -0.65
N LEU A 9 15.38 -18.09 -0.86
CA LEU A 9 14.04 -17.96 -0.32
C LEU A 9 13.05 -18.85 -1.07
N ASN A 10 12.15 -19.52 -0.34
CA ASN A 10 11.06 -20.30 -0.94
C ASN A 10 9.87 -19.40 -1.27
N ILE A 11 9.97 -18.64 -2.37
CA ILE A 11 8.93 -17.70 -2.84
C ILE A 11 8.17 -18.34 -4.00
N LYS A 12 6.83 -18.36 -3.89
CA LYS A 12 5.92 -18.69 -4.98
C LYS A 12 5.45 -17.39 -5.65
N TYR A 13 5.50 -17.33 -6.96
CA TYR A 13 5.05 -16.17 -7.74
C TYR A 13 3.79 -16.55 -8.52
N TYR A 14 2.77 -15.72 -8.41
CA TYR A 14 1.52 -15.85 -9.13
C TYR A 14 1.29 -14.61 -9.99
N CYS A 15 0.76 -14.78 -11.18
CA CYS A 15 0.25 -13.70 -12.02
C CYS A 15 -1.28 -13.71 -11.88
N SER A 16 -1.79 -12.93 -10.92
CA SER A 16 -3.21 -12.87 -10.60
C SER A 16 -3.53 -11.63 -9.79
N SER A 17 -4.77 -11.19 -9.81
CA SER A 17 -5.27 -10.15 -8.92
C SER A 17 -5.96 -10.77 -7.69
N PRO A 18 -6.06 -10.06 -6.55
CA PRO A 18 -6.75 -10.55 -5.35
C PRO A 18 -8.22 -10.91 -5.61
N GLU A 19 -8.86 -10.22 -6.53
CA GLU A 19 -10.27 -10.41 -6.90
C GLU A 19 -10.54 -11.78 -7.53
N THR A 20 -9.58 -12.27 -8.31
CA THR A 20 -9.69 -13.54 -9.03
C THR A 20 -8.86 -14.67 -8.40
N PHE A 21 -8.01 -14.33 -7.44
CA PHE A 21 -7.10 -15.27 -6.82
C PHE A 21 -7.84 -16.30 -5.95
N LYS A 22 -7.72 -17.58 -6.32
CA LYS A 22 -8.33 -18.69 -5.61
C LYS A 22 -7.25 -19.52 -4.92
N LEU A 23 -7.17 -19.41 -3.60
CA LEU A 23 -6.37 -20.31 -2.77
C LEU A 23 -7.26 -21.04 -1.76
N LYS A 24 -6.89 -22.28 -1.42
CA LYS A 24 -7.50 -23.02 -0.32
C LYS A 24 -7.08 -22.42 1.03
N ASP A 25 -5.81 -22.03 1.13
CA ASP A 25 -5.24 -21.47 2.35
C ASP A 25 -5.27 -19.94 2.31
N ARG A 26 -5.48 -19.34 3.48
CA ARG A 26 -5.41 -17.89 3.69
C ARG A 26 -4.04 -17.49 4.21
N PHE A 27 -3.71 -16.22 4.07
CA PHE A 27 -2.44 -15.64 4.49
C PHE A 27 -2.49 -15.14 5.94
N ASP A 28 -1.38 -15.27 6.66
CA ASP A 28 -1.20 -14.66 7.97
C ASP A 28 -0.94 -13.16 7.86
N VAL A 29 -0.24 -12.75 6.78
CA VAL A 29 0.10 -11.35 6.50
C VAL A 29 -0.13 -11.04 5.02
N ILE A 30 -0.73 -9.88 4.74
CA ILE A 30 -0.85 -9.31 3.40
C ILE A 30 -0.17 -7.94 3.39
N LEU A 31 0.64 -7.68 2.37
CA LEU A 31 1.31 -6.41 2.14
C LEU A 31 0.79 -5.79 0.85
N ASN A 32 0.13 -4.65 0.96
CA ASN A 32 -0.28 -3.79 -0.15
C ASN A 32 0.60 -2.55 -0.13
N MET A 33 1.67 -2.56 -0.93
CA MET A 33 2.69 -1.52 -0.94
C MET A 33 2.62 -0.74 -2.25
N GLU A 34 2.20 0.53 -2.19
CA GLU A 34 2.06 1.44 -3.34
C GLU A 34 1.26 0.78 -4.49
N ILE A 35 0.05 0.28 -4.17
CA ILE A 35 -0.79 -0.40 -5.14
C ILE A 35 -2.23 0.11 -5.17
N ILE A 36 -2.79 0.54 -4.04
CA ILE A 36 -4.22 0.86 -3.95
C ILE A 36 -4.60 2.11 -4.76
N GLU A 37 -3.66 3.01 -5.01
CA GLU A 37 -3.79 4.19 -5.86
C GLU A 37 -3.82 3.85 -7.37
N HIS A 38 -3.47 2.61 -7.73
CA HIS A 38 -3.43 2.14 -9.13
C HIS A 38 -4.57 1.18 -9.47
N VAL A 39 -5.39 0.78 -8.49
CA VAL A 39 -6.52 -0.12 -8.74
C VAL A 39 -7.75 0.66 -9.19
N GLU A 40 -8.56 0.04 -10.01
CA GLU A 40 -9.78 0.64 -10.54
C GLU A 40 -10.85 0.84 -9.45
N ASN A 41 -10.98 -0.14 -8.54
CA ASN A 41 -11.94 -0.11 -7.43
C ASN A 41 -11.27 -0.52 -6.12
N VAL A 42 -10.92 0.48 -5.30
CA VAL A 42 -10.22 0.30 -4.01
C VAL A 42 -11.04 -0.55 -3.03
N ASP A 43 -12.37 -0.32 -2.94
CA ASP A 43 -13.23 -1.05 -2.01
C ASP A 43 -13.27 -2.55 -2.37
N PHE A 44 -13.45 -2.88 -3.64
CA PHE A 44 -13.49 -4.26 -4.12
C PHE A 44 -12.13 -4.97 -3.99
N PHE A 45 -11.04 -4.26 -4.28
CA PHE A 45 -9.68 -4.77 -4.10
C PHE A 45 -9.40 -5.10 -2.63
N LEU A 46 -9.66 -4.17 -1.71
CA LEU A 46 -9.42 -4.35 -0.27
C LEU A 46 -10.33 -5.42 0.35
N LYS A 47 -11.60 -5.50 -0.09
CA LYS A 47 -12.50 -6.61 0.24
C LYS A 47 -11.89 -7.96 -0.14
N SER A 48 -11.35 -8.05 -1.35
CA SER A 48 -10.76 -9.28 -1.87
C SER A 48 -9.49 -9.65 -1.09
N CYS A 49 -8.64 -8.69 -0.75
CA CYS A 49 -7.50 -8.89 0.14
C CYS A 49 -7.95 -9.39 1.52
N SER A 50 -9.00 -8.77 2.11
CA SER A 50 -9.53 -9.23 3.40
C SER A 50 -9.98 -10.68 3.37
N ARG A 51 -10.63 -11.14 2.29
CA ARG A 51 -11.06 -12.55 2.14
C ARG A 51 -9.91 -13.54 2.13
N LEU A 52 -8.74 -13.11 1.63
CA LEU A 52 -7.52 -13.91 1.58
C LEU A 52 -6.74 -13.90 2.91
N LEU A 53 -7.11 -13.03 3.86
CA LEU A 53 -6.45 -12.92 5.16
C LEU A 53 -7.13 -13.86 6.17
N LYS A 54 -6.32 -14.53 7.00
CA LYS A 54 -6.81 -15.34 8.13
C LYS A 54 -7.46 -14.44 9.20
N LYS A 55 -8.26 -15.03 10.08
CA LYS A 55 -8.65 -14.40 11.34
C LYS A 55 -7.38 -14.12 12.17
N ASN A 56 -7.32 -12.97 12.82
CA ASN A 56 -6.14 -12.41 13.50
C ASN A 56 -4.93 -12.17 12.56
N GLY A 57 -5.12 -12.26 11.25
CA GLY A 57 -4.09 -11.92 10.27
C GLY A 57 -3.88 -10.42 10.16
N ILE A 58 -2.72 -10.02 9.68
CA ILE A 58 -2.29 -8.63 9.61
C ILE A 58 -2.26 -8.16 8.16
N MET A 59 -2.84 -6.99 7.88
CA MET A 59 -2.74 -6.32 6.61
C MET A 59 -1.97 -5.00 6.76
N PHE A 60 -0.90 -4.85 5.98
CA PHE A 60 -0.23 -3.57 5.81
C PHE A 60 -0.69 -2.92 4.52
N VAL A 61 -0.94 -1.61 4.58
CA VAL A 61 -1.24 -0.79 3.41
C VAL A 61 -0.37 0.45 3.46
N ALA A 62 0.47 0.64 2.44
CA ALA A 62 1.25 1.85 2.23
C ALA A 62 0.81 2.49 0.92
N THR A 63 0.58 3.80 0.94
CA THR A 63 0.12 4.57 -0.23
C THR A 63 0.33 6.07 -0.03
N LEU A 64 0.09 6.83 -1.09
CA LEU A 64 0.10 8.30 -1.08
C LEU A 64 -1.18 8.85 -0.45
N ASN A 65 -1.04 9.87 0.38
CA ASN A 65 -2.17 10.56 0.99
C ASN A 65 -2.70 11.64 0.03
N ARG A 66 -4.01 11.79 -0.10
CA ARG A 66 -4.64 12.83 -0.94
C ARG A 66 -4.61 14.19 -0.25
N THR A 67 -3.46 14.86 -0.31
CA THR A 67 -3.22 16.21 0.22
C THR A 67 -2.59 17.11 -0.84
N LEU A 68 -2.67 18.42 -0.65
CA LEU A 68 -1.98 19.37 -1.52
C LEU A 68 -0.46 19.15 -1.50
N LYS A 69 0.09 18.79 -0.33
CA LYS A 69 1.52 18.52 -0.19
C LYS A 69 1.94 17.29 -1.00
N SER A 70 1.17 16.20 -0.97
CA SER A 70 1.46 15.03 -1.80
C SER A 70 1.36 15.34 -3.29
N TYR A 71 0.40 16.17 -3.71
CA TYR A 71 0.31 16.63 -5.08
C TYR A 71 1.59 17.32 -5.54
N VAL A 72 2.10 18.27 -4.74
CA VAL A 72 3.34 19.00 -5.06
C VAL A 72 4.54 18.05 -5.09
N PHE A 73 4.69 17.17 -4.12
CA PHE A 73 5.88 16.32 -4.02
C PHE A 73 5.85 15.11 -4.96
N ALA A 74 4.72 14.39 -5.04
CA ALA A 74 4.63 13.17 -5.84
C ALA A 74 4.45 13.47 -7.33
N ILE A 75 3.65 14.48 -7.68
CA ILE A 75 3.35 14.80 -9.08
C ILE A 75 4.30 15.87 -9.59
N LEU A 76 4.25 17.10 -9.06
CA LEU A 76 5.09 18.19 -9.58
C LEU A 76 6.57 17.93 -9.33
N GLY A 77 6.95 17.41 -8.14
CA GLY A 77 8.33 17.13 -7.79
C GLY A 77 8.90 15.94 -8.55
N ALA A 78 8.32 14.77 -8.37
CA ALA A 78 8.89 13.50 -8.86
C ALA A 78 8.69 13.31 -10.38
N GLU A 79 7.55 13.74 -10.94
CA GLU A 79 7.25 13.51 -12.36
C GLU A 79 7.74 14.67 -13.25
N TYR A 80 7.50 15.94 -12.87
CA TYR A 80 7.80 17.08 -13.74
C TYR A 80 9.17 17.71 -13.50
N ILE A 81 9.62 17.85 -12.25
CA ILE A 81 10.87 18.53 -11.92
C ILE A 81 12.06 17.56 -11.94
N LEU A 82 11.98 16.48 -11.17
CA LEU A 82 13.07 15.52 -11.01
C LEU A 82 13.05 14.42 -12.07
N GLN A 83 11.93 14.23 -12.73
CA GLN A 83 11.73 13.20 -13.78
C GLN A 83 12.16 11.79 -13.31
N TRP A 84 12.01 11.51 -12.01
CA TRP A 84 12.28 10.18 -11.44
C TRP A 84 11.24 9.15 -11.88
N LEU A 85 10.05 9.62 -12.21
CA LEU A 85 8.92 8.82 -12.69
C LEU A 85 8.38 9.42 -13.99
N PRO A 86 7.84 8.61 -14.90
CA PRO A 86 7.14 9.07 -16.09
C PRO A 86 5.97 10.00 -15.72
N ILE A 87 5.74 11.04 -16.52
CA ILE A 87 4.59 11.93 -16.37
C ILE A 87 3.29 11.11 -16.47
N GLY A 88 2.35 11.35 -15.57
CA GLY A 88 1.08 10.61 -15.51
C GLY A 88 1.16 9.28 -14.76
N THR A 89 2.25 9.01 -14.03
CA THR A 89 2.36 7.81 -13.17
C THR A 89 1.34 7.87 -12.04
N HIS A 90 1.04 9.08 -11.52
CA HIS A 90 0.12 9.26 -10.41
C HIS A 90 -1.07 10.15 -10.80
N GLU A 91 -2.26 9.66 -10.49
CA GLU A 91 -3.50 10.42 -10.55
C GLU A 91 -3.89 10.82 -9.12
N TRP A 92 -3.72 12.09 -8.75
CA TRP A 92 -3.94 12.58 -7.39
C TRP A 92 -5.33 12.25 -6.82
N GLU A 93 -6.35 12.21 -7.68
CA GLU A 93 -7.72 11.88 -7.30
C GLU A 93 -7.86 10.44 -6.81
N LYS A 94 -6.97 9.55 -7.24
CA LYS A 94 -6.90 8.14 -6.81
C LYS A 94 -6.15 7.94 -5.50
N PHE A 95 -5.49 8.95 -4.98
CA PHE A 95 -4.83 8.87 -3.67
C PHE A 95 -5.88 8.70 -2.58
N VAL A 96 -5.59 7.85 -1.61
CA VAL A 96 -6.55 7.45 -0.58
C VAL A 96 -6.19 8.14 0.74
N LYS A 97 -7.17 8.85 1.36
CA LYS A 97 -6.96 9.41 2.69
C LYS A 97 -6.99 8.32 3.77
N PRO A 98 -6.23 8.48 4.87
CA PRO A 98 -6.25 7.50 5.96
C PRO A 98 -7.66 7.17 6.48
N ASP A 99 -8.52 8.17 6.65
CA ASP A 99 -9.88 7.97 7.17
C ASP A 99 -10.78 7.20 6.18
N GLU A 100 -10.59 7.42 4.88
CA GLU A 100 -11.27 6.67 3.83
C GLU A 100 -10.84 5.19 3.87
N LEU A 101 -9.52 4.93 3.97
CA LEU A 101 -8.98 3.58 4.08
C LEU A 101 -9.51 2.85 5.31
N VAL A 102 -9.51 3.51 6.47
CA VAL A 102 -10.06 2.96 7.72
C VAL A 102 -11.54 2.63 7.58
N SER A 103 -12.32 3.53 6.98
CA SER A 103 -13.76 3.34 6.76
C SER A 103 -14.05 2.15 5.85
N ILE A 104 -13.26 1.97 4.78
CA ILE A 104 -13.38 0.83 3.88
C ILE A 104 -13.04 -0.48 4.61
N LEU A 105 -11.88 -0.55 5.25
CA LEU A 105 -11.40 -1.78 5.87
C LEU A 105 -12.23 -2.22 7.08
N LYS A 106 -12.84 -1.26 7.79
CA LYS A 106 -13.78 -1.55 8.87
C LYS A 106 -15.00 -2.34 8.41
N LYS A 107 -15.49 -2.14 7.17
CA LYS A 107 -16.59 -2.94 6.59
C LYS A 107 -16.24 -4.43 6.44
N TYR A 108 -14.96 -4.75 6.44
CA TYR A 108 -14.42 -6.11 6.20
C TYR A 108 -13.71 -6.68 7.44
N ASP A 109 -14.13 -6.23 8.63
CA ASP A 109 -13.65 -6.72 9.93
C ASP A 109 -12.15 -6.47 10.18
N LEU A 110 -11.58 -5.41 9.55
CA LEU A 110 -10.21 -5.00 9.83
C LEU A 110 -10.20 -3.74 10.70
N LYS A 111 -9.47 -3.82 11.80
CA LYS A 111 -9.28 -2.75 12.77
C LYS A 111 -7.89 -2.15 12.63
N LEU A 112 -7.82 -0.81 12.54
CA LEU A 112 -6.54 -0.09 12.53
C LEU A 112 -5.82 -0.26 13.87
N GLU A 113 -4.54 -0.62 13.83
CA GLU A 113 -3.66 -0.71 14.99
C GLU A 113 -2.54 0.33 14.98
N ALA A 114 -2.03 0.69 13.80
CA ALA A 114 -0.98 1.70 13.67
C ALA A 114 -1.13 2.45 12.35
N LEU A 115 -0.75 3.74 12.37
CA LEU A 115 -0.75 4.63 11.22
C LEU A 115 0.40 5.62 11.34
N ASP A 116 1.40 5.47 10.48
CA ASP A 116 2.61 6.28 10.47
C ASP A 116 2.89 6.84 9.07
N GLY A 117 3.55 7.98 9.02
CA GLY A 117 4.15 8.48 7.79
C GLY A 117 5.47 7.77 7.49
N VAL A 118 5.94 7.90 6.25
CA VAL A 118 7.23 7.35 5.83
C VAL A 118 8.03 8.45 5.13
N LYS A 119 9.30 8.60 5.47
CA LYS A 119 10.20 9.58 4.86
C LYS A 119 11.44 8.92 4.30
N PHE A 120 11.77 9.26 3.06
CA PHE A 120 13.02 8.84 2.46
C PHE A 120 14.14 9.81 2.84
N ASN A 121 15.24 9.29 3.37
CA ASN A 121 16.45 10.04 3.66
C ASN A 121 17.44 9.88 2.51
N MET A 122 17.52 10.91 1.65
CA MET A 122 18.41 10.90 0.47
C MET A 122 19.91 10.78 0.81
N ILE A 123 20.33 11.22 1.99
CA ILE A 123 21.75 11.18 2.39
C ILE A 123 22.16 9.76 2.78
N LYS A 124 21.26 9.02 3.44
CA LYS A 124 21.52 7.67 3.95
C LYS A 124 20.95 6.56 3.07
N ASP A 125 20.25 6.94 2.01
CA ASP A 125 19.53 6.02 1.10
C ASP A 125 18.64 5.02 1.87
N ASP A 126 17.94 5.53 2.90
CA ASP A 126 17.08 4.72 3.77
C ASP A 126 15.68 5.33 3.98
N TRP A 127 14.72 4.48 4.33
CA TRP A 127 13.36 4.86 4.71
C TRP A 127 13.20 4.89 6.21
N LYS A 128 12.51 5.93 6.73
CA LYS A 128 12.24 6.09 8.16
C LYS A 128 10.77 6.33 8.44
N ILE A 129 10.29 5.72 9.52
CA ILE A 129 8.98 6.02 10.07
C ILE A 129 8.95 7.47 10.57
N SER A 130 7.84 8.15 10.34
CA SER A 130 7.63 9.56 10.67
C SER A 130 6.21 9.78 11.21
N SER A 131 6.02 10.77 12.06
CA SER A 131 4.68 11.22 12.46
C SER A 131 3.96 12.00 11.34
N ASP A 132 4.71 12.54 10.37
CA ASP A 132 4.16 13.31 9.25
C ASP A 132 3.61 12.36 8.17
N LYS A 133 2.29 12.32 8.07
CA LYS A 133 1.52 11.51 7.10
C LYS A 133 1.02 12.33 5.91
N SER A 134 1.53 13.54 5.73
CA SER A 134 0.99 14.48 4.74
C SER A 134 1.33 14.14 3.29
N VAL A 135 2.34 13.32 3.03
CA VAL A 135 2.70 12.89 1.66
C VAL A 135 2.30 11.44 1.43
N ASN A 136 2.81 10.56 2.26
CA ASN A 136 2.52 9.12 2.23
C ASN A 136 2.33 8.59 3.65
N TYR A 137 1.75 7.42 3.75
CA TYR A 137 1.59 6.74 5.03
C TYR A 137 1.65 5.22 4.87
N ILE A 138 1.97 4.55 5.97
CA ILE A 138 1.84 3.11 6.13
C ILE A 138 0.90 2.84 7.30
N SER A 139 -0.01 1.91 7.11
CA SER A 139 -1.00 1.51 8.11
C SER A 139 -0.94 0.01 8.35
N ARG A 140 -1.20 -0.39 9.59
CA ARG A 140 -1.32 -1.78 10.00
C ARG A 140 -2.72 -2.03 10.52
N PHE A 141 -3.36 -3.05 9.97
CA PHE A 141 -4.68 -3.51 10.37
C PHE A 141 -4.62 -4.96 10.84
N ILE A 142 -5.47 -5.32 11.81
CA ILE A 142 -5.70 -6.69 12.24
C ILE A 142 -7.13 -7.11 11.89
N LYS A 143 -7.30 -8.33 11.45
CA LYS A 143 -8.62 -8.89 11.13
C LYS A 143 -9.22 -9.55 12.37
N SER A 144 -10.44 -9.14 12.74
CA SER A 144 -11.21 -9.74 13.84
C SER A 144 -11.71 -11.13 13.54
#